data_384e1c8d353f2a49e1114a1463ce9ef1
#
_entry.id   384e1c8d353f2a49e1114a1463ce9ef1
#
_cell.length_a   1.000
_cell.length_b   1.000
_cell.length_c   1.000
_cell.angle_alpha   90.00
_cell.angle_beta   90.00
_cell.angle_gamma   90.00
#
_symmetry.space_group_name_H-M   'P 1'
#
loop_
_entity.id
_entity.type
_entity.pdbx_description
1 polymer ?
#
loop_
_entity_poly.entity_id
_entity_poly.type
_entity_poly.pdbx_seq_one_letter_code
_entity_poly.pdbx_strand_id
1 'polypeptide(L)'
;MAGVLAAGTGIEVVGVVPEGTNSHTFEPPPSVARELAEADLVVVNGLGLEDPIIEMAQANMKDGAVLCEVGTAVILRSEWVFDFSFPQEGGRPNPHAWTNPPSVLSYVTVMRDA
;
A
#
# COMPACT_ATOMS: atom_id res chain seq x y z
N MET A 1 -3.39 5.17 -9.20
CA MET A 1 -4.73 5.38 -8.60
C MET A 1 -4.75 6.64 -7.72
N ALA A 2 -3.95 6.73 -6.65
CA ALA A 2 -3.95 7.88 -5.74
C ALA A 2 -3.85 9.24 -6.46
N GLY A 3 -2.90 9.39 -7.41
CA GLY A 3 -2.75 10.65 -8.16
C GLY A 3 -3.99 11.07 -8.97
N VAL A 4 -4.80 10.11 -9.43
CA VAL A 4 -6.06 10.42 -10.12
C VAL A 4 -7.12 10.91 -9.13
N LEU A 5 -7.19 10.31 -7.94
CA LEU A 5 -8.12 10.74 -6.88
C LEU A 5 -7.74 12.12 -6.33
N ALA A 6 -6.45 12.41 -6.22
CA ALA A 6 -5.95 13.69 -5.72
C ALA A 6 -6.02 14.83 -6.76
N ALA A 7 -6.29 14.53 -8.02
CA ALA A 7 -6.30 15.53 -9.09
C ALA A 7 -7.31 16.66 -8.82
N GLY A 8 -6.82 17.90 -8.77
CA GLY A 8 -7.64 19.09 -8.53
C GLY A 8 -8.06 19.33 -7.07
N THR A 9 -7.60 18.53 -6.12
CA THR A 9 -7.94 18.67 -4.69
C THR A 9 -6.95 19.51 -3.88
N GLY A 10 -5.74 19.74 -4.41
CA GLY A 10 -4.64 20.34 -3.66
C GLY A 10 -3.84 19.34 -2.81
N ILE A 11 -4.18 18.06 -2.84
CA ILE A 11 -3.42 16.99 -2.18
C ILE A 11 -2.15 16.70 -3.00
N GLU A 12 -1.00 16.75 -2.34
CA GLU A 12 0.28 16.32 -2.92
C GLU A 12 0.42 14.80 -2.77
N VAL A 13 0.79 14.13 -3.86
CA VAL A 13 1.02 12.68 -3.88
C VAL A 13 2.49 12.40 -4.17
N VAL A 14 3.17 11.77 -3.22
CA VAL A 14 4.57 11.37 -3.33
C VAL A 14 4.66 9.85 -3.48
N GLY A 15 5.41 9.37 -4.47
CA GLY A 15 5.66 7.94 -4.67
C GLY A 15 6.91 7.50 -3.91
N VAL A 16 6.74 6.59 -2.95
CA VAL A 16 7.83 6.07 -2.12
C VAL A 16 8.71 5.07 -2.88
N VAL A 17 8.09 4.20 -3.69
CA VAL A 17 8.82 3.21 -4.49
C VAL A 17 9.18 3.83 -5.84
N PRO A 18 10.47 3.97 -6.19
CA PRO A 18 10.88 4.54 -7.47
C PRO A 18 10.36 3.73 -8.66
N GLU A 19 10.08 4.42 -9.77
CA GLU A 19 9.65 3.78 -11.01
C GLU A 19 10.70 2.75 -11.48
N GLY A 20 10.21 1.59 -11.94
CA GLY A 20 11.08 0.48 -12.39
C GLY A 20 11.67 -0.37 -11.26
N THR A 21 11.40 -0.03 -10.00
CA THR A 21 11.84 -0.83 -8.85
C THR A 21 10.87 -2.00 -8.59
N ASN A 22 11.41 -3.15 -8.21
CA ASN A 22 10.59 -4.28 -7.78
C ASN A 22 10.10 -4.06 -6.34
N SER A 23 8.81 -3.83 -6.17
CA SER A 23 8.18 -3.57 -4.87
C SER A 23 8.31 -4.75 -3.87
N HIS A 24 8.42 -5.99 -4.36
CA HIS A 24 8.60 -7.17 -3.50
C HIS A 24 9.95 -7.23 -2.78
N THR A 25 10.95 -6.53 -3.30
CA THR A 25 12.31 -6.54 -2.77
C THR A 25 12.82 -5.14 -2.44
N PHE A 26 11.93 -4.16 -2.47
CA PHE A 26 12.30 -2.78 -2.17
C PHE A 26 12.53 -2.59 -0.68
N GLU A 27 13.75 -2.18 -0.34
CA GLU A 27 14.14 -1.75 1.00
C GLU A 27 14.17 -0.23 1.03
N PRO A 28 13.27 0.43 1.78
CA PRO A 28 13.22 1.88 1.79
C PRO A 28 14.49 2.48 2.43
N PRO A 29 15.17 3.43 1.77
CA PRO A 29 16.31 4.10 2.36
C PRO A 29 15.85 5.01 3.52
N PRO A 30 16.77 5.39 4.45
CA PRO A 30 16.42 6.23 5.60
C PRO A 30 15.79 7.59 5.25
N SER A 31 15.99 8.09 4.02
CA SER A 31 15.35 9.32 3.54
C SER A 31 13.83 9.21 3.47
N VAL A 32 13.30 8.02 3.20
CA VAL A 32 11.87 7.74 3.15
C VAL A 32 11.20 7.94 4.51
N ALA A 33 11.91 7.68 5.62
CA ALA A 33 11.39 7.93 6.96
C ALA A 33 10.95 9.39 7.17
N ARG A 34 11.65 10.36 6.55
CA ARG A 34 11.27 11.78 6.62
C ARG A 34 9.97 12.06 5.86
N GLU A 35 9.84 11.50 4.65
CA GLU A 35 8.63 11.64 3.85
C GLU A 35 7.41 11.04 4.58
N LEU A 36 7.58 9.87 5.20
CA LEU A 36 6.56 9.22 6.01
C LEU A 36 6.19 10.02 7.26
N ALA A 37 7.18 10.69 7.91
CA ALA A 37 6.94 11.53 9.07
C ALA A 37 6.13 12.80 8.76
N GLU A 38 6.19 13.30 7.54
CA GLU A 38 5.47 14.48 7.08
C GLU A 38 4.09 14.14 6.48
N ALA A 39 3.87 12.88 6.10
CA ALA A 39 2.63 12.44 5.48
C ALA A 39 1.42 12.53 6.42
N ASP A 40 0.27 12.94 5.89
CA ASP A 40 -1.02 12.87 6.56
C ASP A 40 -1.69 11.50 6.32
N LEU A 41 -1.42 10.92 5.16
CA LEU A 41 -1.93 9.62 4.74
C LEU A 41 -0.82 8.84 4.03
N VAL A 42 -0.56 7.62 4.48
CA VAL A 42 0.29 6.65 3.79
C VAL A 42 -0.58 5.55 3.21
N VAL A 43 -0.50 5.35 1.90
CA VAL A 43 -1.27 4.33 1.19
C VAL A 43 -0.33 3.24 0.69
N VAL A 44 -0.57 2.02 1.09
CA VAL A 44 0.16 0.82 0.65
C VAL A 44 -0.83 -0.24 0.18
N ASN A 45 -0.36 -1.21 -0.59
CA ASN A 45 -1.21 -2.35 -0.93
C ASN A 45 -1.47 -3.24 0.29
N GLY A 46 -0.46 -3.51 1.09
CA GLY A 46 -0.52 -4.51 2.15
C GLY A 46 -0.46 -5.93 1.60
N LEU A 47 -1.14 -6.89 2.25
CA LEU A 47 -1.10 -8.31 1.90
C LEU A 47 0.33 -8.89 1.91
N GLY A 48 1.25 -8.28 2.66
CA GLY A 48 2.65 -8.68 2.76
C GLY A 48 3.55 -8.22 1.60
N LEU A 49 3.12 -7.25 0.79
CA LEU A 49 3.91 -6.74 -0.33
C LEU A 49 4.98 -5.73 0.12
N GLU A 50 4.59 -4.75 0.95
CA GLU A 50 5.46 -3.64 1.34
C GLU A 50 5.73 -3.61 2.86
N ASP A 51 5.93 -4.77 3.49
CA ASP A 51 6.16 -4.85 4.93
C ASP A 51 7.26 -3.89 5.43
N PRO A 52 8.44 -3.71 4.77
CA PRO A 52 9.45 -2.77 5.22
C PRO A 52 8.98 -1.31 5.22
N ILE A 53 8.13 -0.92 4.27
CA ILE A 53 7.55 0.42 4.22
C ILE A 53 6.52 0.59 5.36
N ILE A 54 5.70 -0.42 5.60
CA ILE A 54 4.70 -0.43 6.68
C ILE A 54 5.39 -0.27 8.04
N GLU A 55 6.44 -1.05 8.30
CA GLU A 55 7.23 -0.97 9.53
C GLU A 55 7.86 0.43 9.71
N MET A 56 8.46 0.96 8.64
CA MET A 56 9.04 2.31 8.67
C MET A 56 7.97 3.39 8.88
N ALA A 57 6.79 3.27 8.27
CA ALA A 57 5.67 4.19 8.45
C ALA A 57 5.19 4.17 9.90
N GLN A 58 4.93 3.00 10.46
CA GLN A 58 4.49 2.83 11.85
C GLN A 58 5.48 3.42 12.86
N ALA A 59 6.78 3.38 12.55
CA ALA A 59 7.82 3.92 13.43
C ALA A 59 8.01 5.44 13.31
N ASN A 60 7.57 6.09 12.23
CA ASN A 60 7.93 7.47 11.92
C ASN A 60 6.74 8.40 11.68
N MET A 61 5.55 7.88 11.36
CA MET A 61 4.38 8.73 11.08
C MET A 61 4.04 9.63 12.27
N LYS A 62 3.61 10.85 11.98
CA LYS A 62 3.14 11.80 12.99
C LYS A 62 1.81 11.38 13.61
N ASP A 63 1.52 11.89 14.78
CA ASP A 63 0.24 11.66 15.47
C ASP A 63 -0.94 12.13 14.60
N GLY A 64 -1.95 11.28 14.47
CA GLY A 64 -3.15 11.54 13.68
C GLY A 64 -3.02 11.20 12.17
N ALA A 65 -1.83 10.85 11.68
CA ALA A 65 -1.68 10.37 10.31
C ALA A 65 -2.29 8.96 10.15
N VAL A 66 -2.78 8.67 8.94
CA VAL A 66 -3.47 7.42 8.63
C VAL A 66 -2.57 6.51 7.80
N LEU A 67 -2.43 5.25 8.21
CA LEU A 67 -1.85 4.18 7.40
C LEU A 67 -2.98 3.35 6.78
N CYS A 68 -3.12 3.41 5.46
CA CYS A 68 -4.17 2.74 4.70
C CYS A 68 -3.58 1.57 3.90
N GLU A 69 -3.77 0.34 4.38
CA GLU A 69 -3.43 -0.90 3.68
C GLU A 69 -4.60 -1.32 2.79
N VAL A 70 -4.66 -0.80 1.56
CA VAL A 70 -5.85 -0.87 0.69
C VAL A 70 -6.22 -2.31 0.34
N GLY A 71 -5.26 -3.13 -0.07
CA GLY A 71 -5.51 -4.54 -0.41
C GLY A 71 -5.94 -5.36 0.80
N THR A 72 -5.31 -5.12 1.96
CA THR A 72 -5.70 -5.75 3.23
C THR A 72 -7.12 -5.37 3.64
N ALA A 73 -7.52 -4.11 3.39
CA ALA A 73 -8.87 -3.64 3.71
C ALA A 73 -9.96 -4.18 2.75
N VAL A 74 -9.60 -4.44 1.49
CA VAL A 74 -10.57 -4.85 0.45
C VAL A 74 -10.70 -6.37 0.36
N ILE A 75 -9.60 -7.12 0.49
CA ILE A 75 -9.57 -8.57 0.26
C ILE A 75 -9.73 -9.31 1.59
N LEU A 76 -10.85 -9.95 1.78
CA LEU A 76 -11.09 -10.76 2.97
C LEU A 76 -10.14 -11.96 3.01
N ARG A 77 -9.79 -12.41 4.20
CA ARG A 77 -8.88 -13.58 4.37
C ARG A 77 -9.41 -14.85 3.69
N SER A 78 -10.73 -14.99 3.59
CA SER A 78 -11.39 -16.09 2.87
C SER A 78 -11.28 -15.99 1.34
N GLU A 79 -10.87 -14.83 0.83
CA GLU A 79 -10.68 -14.54 -0.60
C GLU A 79 -9.20 -14.55 -1.01
N TRP A 80 -8.31 -14.88 -0.06
CA TRP A 80 -6.88 -14.94 -0.34
C TRP A 80 -6.60 -16.00 -1.40
N VAL A 81 -5.88 -15.58 -2.45
CA VAL A 81 -5.42 -16.46 -3.52
C VAL A 81 -3.96 -16.83 -3.26
N PHE A 82 -3.68 -18.12 -3.37
CA PHE A 82 -2.33 -18.66 -3.29
C PHE A 82 -1.96 -19.28 -4.63
N ASP A 83 -0.69 -19.22 -4.99
CA ASP A 83 -0.15 -19.80 -6.22
C ASP A 83 1.28 -20.30 -6.02
N PHE A 84 1.96 -20.66 -7.12
CA PHE A 84 3.33 -21.18 -7.05
C PHE A 84 4.32 -20.15 -6.45
N SER A 85 4.14 -18.86 -6.71
CA SER A 85 5.02 -17.80 -6.19
C SER A 85 4.64 -17.39 -4.76
N PHE A 86 3.40 -17.62 -4.38
CA PHE A 86 2.83 -17.30 -3.07
C PHE A 86 2.12 -18.55 -2.50
N PRO A 87 2.88 -19.56 -2.08
CA PRO A 87 2.30 -20.80 -1.58
C PRO A 87 1.63 -20.60 -0.22
N GLN A 88 0.57 -21.36 0.04
CA GLN A 88 -0.23 -21.22 1.27
C GLN A 88 0.59 -21.44 2.54
N GLU A 89 1.60 -22.31 2.49
CA GLU A 89 2.52 -22.59 3.60
C GLU A 89 3.35 -21.37 3.99
N GLY A 90 3.54 -20.42 3.05
CA GLY A 90 4.21 -19.14 3.30
C GLY A 90 3.37 -18.15 4.10
N GLY A 91 2.06 -18.41 4.26
CA GLY A 91 1.14 -17.59 5.05
C GLY A 91 0.83 -16.22 4.47
N ARG A 92 1.31 -15.92 3.25
CA ARG A 92 1.09 -14.65 2.53
C ARG A 92 0.39 -14.92 1.21
N PRO A 93 -0.74 -14.25 0.91
CA PRO A 93 -1.44 -14.44 -0.37
C PRO A 93 -0.70 -13.77 -1.51
N ASN A 94 -1.11 -14.08 -2.75
CA ASN A 94 -0.74 -13.28 -3.90
C ASN A 94 -1.26 -11.84 -3.72
N PRO A 95 -0.39 -10.82 -3.64
CA PRO A 95 -0.79 -9.46 -3.30
C PRO A 95 -1.38 -8.66 -4.48
N HIS A 96 -1.37 -9.21 -5.70
CA HIS A 96 -1.69 -8.49 -6.95
C HIS A 96 -3.21 -8.29 -7.18
N ALA A 97 -3.97 -8.02 -6.13
CA ALA A 97 -5.43 -7.86 -6.21
C ALA A 97 -5.88 -6.68 -7.08
N TRP A 98 -5.04 -5.66 -7.27
CA TRP A 98 -5.31 -4.52 -8.16
C TRP A 98 -5.34 -4.89 -9.65
N THR A 99 -4.95 -6.10 -10.04
CA THR A 99 -5.08 -6.60 -11.40
C THR A 99 -6.50 -7.05 -11.74
N ASN A 100 -7.35 -7.21 -10.72
CA ASN A 100 -8.76 -7.56 -10.87
C ASN A 100 -9.62 -6.29 -10.90
N PRO A 101 -10.32 -5.95 -12.02
CA PRO A 101 -11.10 -4.71 -12.14
C PRO A 101 -12.14 -4.47 -11.03
N PRO A 102 -12.93 -5.45 -10.57
CA PRO A 102 -13.80 -5.28 -9.41
C PRO A 102 -13.07 -4.81 -8.15
N SER A 103 -11.88 -5.37 -7.86
CA SER A 103 -11.08 -4.97 -6.71
C SER A 103 -10.58 -3.53 -6.83
N VAL A 104 -10.27 -3.05 -8.05
CA VAL A 104 -9.84 -1.66 -8.29
C VAL A 104 -10.89 -0.65 -7.85
N LEU A 105 -12.17 -0.91 -8.09
CA LEU A 105 -13.26 -0.03 -7.65
C LEU A 105 -13.32 0.06 -6.13
N SER A 106 -13.15 -1.07 -5.44
CA SER A 106 -13.09 -1.12 -3.98
C SER A 106 -11.84 -0.40 -3.46
N TYR A 107 -10.68 -0.56 -4.11
CA TYR A 107 -9.44 0.16 -3.80
C TYR A 107 -9.64 1.68 -3.87
N VAL A 108 -10.24 2.17 -4.94
CA VAL A 108 -10.56 3.60 -5.14
C VAL A 108 -11.47 4.11 -4.01
N THR A 109 -12.47 3.32 -3.63
CA THR A 109 -13.40 3.68 -2.55
C THR A 109 -12.67 3.79 -1.20
N VAL A 110 -11.87 2.79 -0.84
CA VAL A 110 -11.08 2.79 0.41
C VAL A 110 -10.10 3.97 0.46
N MET A 111 -9.36 4.23 -0.64
CA MET A 111 -8.43 5.36 -0.70
C MET A 111 -9.12 6.72 -0.62
N ARG A 112 -10.35 6.85 -1.14
CA ARG A 112 -11.12 8.09 -1.05
C ARG A 112 -11.60 8.36 0.38
N ASP A 113 -11.95 7.30 1.10
CA ASP A 113 -12.57 7.38 2.42
C ASP A 113 -11.51 7.50 3.55
N ALA A 114 -10.24 7.20 3.24
CA ALA A 114 -9.11 7.37 4.14
C ALA A 114 -8.66 8.84 4.22
#